data_9fc932b87550309bd6cc7d4c24640dd3
#
_entry.id   9fc932b87550309bd6cc7d4c24640dd3
#
_cell.length_a   1.000
_cell.length_b   1.000
_cell.length_c   1.000
_cell.angle_alpha   90.00
_cell.angle_beta   90.00
_cell.angle_gamma   90.00
#
_symmetry.space_group_name_H-M   'P 1'
#
loop_
_entity.id
_entity.type
_entity.pdbx_description
1 polymer ?
#
loop_
_entity_poly.entity_id
_entity_poly.type
_entity_poly.pdbx_seq_one_letter_code
_entity_poly.pdbx_strand_id
1 'polypeptide(L)'
;FEEDPLRVLRVSRFRAKLPWFRIAEETKAMLRRMVESGEVDALVPERVTAEIRKALKEANPSIFFDELEANGFIARVYPEWKQTDFSRGLLDRLASGFTEEEKFAASVASVDPDKLLNLLESLRMPKKLTEFAQLFSESLRDGFENAADGKSVLSVLRRKDALRRPERFAQLLRLLKAA
;
A
#
# COMPACT_ATOMS: atom_id res chain seq x y z
N PHE A 1 30.09 -12.05 -5.92
CA PHE A 1 28.82 -11.52 -6.44
C PHE A 1 28.01 -11.03 -5.26
N GLU A 2 28.05 -9.72 -4.96
CA GLU A 2 27.11 -9.09 -4.06
C GLU A 2 25.71 -9.25 -4.66
N GLU A 3 24.84 -9.94 -3.95
CA GLU A 3 23.47 -10.15 -4.42
C GLU A 3 22.68 -8.83 -4.25
N ASP A 4 22.00 -8.37 -5.30
CA ASP A 4 21.21 -7.13 -5.25
C ASP A 4 20.07 -7.29 -4.20
N PRO A 5 20.08 -6.51 -3.09
CA PRO A 5 19.06 -6.62 -2.03
C PRO A 5 17.63 -6.32 -2.52
N LEU A 6 17.48 -5.68 -3.70
CA LEU A 6 16.17 -5.51 -4.35
C LEU A 6 15.53 -6.86 -4.71
N ARG A 7 16.31 -7.95 -4.69
CA ARG A 7 15.80 -9.31 -4.90
C ARG A 7 14.68 -9.66 -3.92
N VAL A 8 14.73 -9.17 -2.69
CA VAL A 8 13.67 -9.36 -1.68
C VAL A 8 12.30 -8.88 -2.25
N LEU A 9 12.24 -7.67 -2.78
CA LEU A 9 11.01 -7.13 -3.35
C LEU A 9 10.64 -7.83 -4.68
N ARG A 10 11.62 -8.12 -5.52
CA ARG A 10 11.36 -8.76 -6.82
C ARG A 10 10.78 -10.16 -6.67
N VAL A 11 11.32 -10.99 -5.78
CA VAL A 11 10.79 -12.34 -5.50
C VAL A 11 9.37 -12.24 -4.92
N SER A 12 9.13 -11.34 -3.96
CA SER A 12 7.80 -11.09 -3.39
C SER A 12 6.79 -10.67 -4.47
N ARG A 13 7.20 -9.81 -5.42
CA ARG A 13 6.36 -9.43 -6.55
C ARG A 13 6.08 -10.59 -7.51
N PHE A 14 7.09 -11.41 -7.81
CA PHE A 14 6.86 -12.60 -8.64
C PHE A 14 5.86 -13.56 -7.99
N ARG A 15 5.89 -13.68 -6.66
CA ARG A 15 4.92 -14.48 -5.92
C ARG A 15 3.49 -13.91 -6.04
N ALA A 16 3.32 -12.59 -5.99
CA ALA A 16 2.03 -11.92 -6.23
C ALA A 16 1.52 -12.13 -7.68
N LYS A 17 2.43 -12.20 -8.65
CA LYS A 17 2.11 -12.48 -10.05
C LYS A 17 1.73 -13.93 -10.30
N LEU A 18 2.39 -14.86 -9.61
CA LEU A 18 2.29 -16.31 -9.81
C LEU A 18 1.92 -17.00 -8.48
N PRO A 19 0.68 -16.84 -8.00
CA PRO A 19 0.26 -17.27 -6.65
C PRO A 19 0.30 -18.78 -6.44
N TRP A 20 0.33 -19.57 -7.50
CA TRP A 20 0.47 -21.03 -7.44
C TRP A 20 1.92 -21.51 -7.31
N PHE A 21 2.91 -20.65 -7.57
CA PHE A 21 4.31 -20.99 -7.35
C PHE A 21 4.69 -20.92 -5.88
N ARG A 22 5.57 -21.80 -5.45
CA ARG A 22 6.18 -21.77 -4.10
C ARG A 22 7.62 -21.29 -4.22
N ILE A 23 8.03 -20.41 -3.32
CA ILE A 23 9.43 -20.00 -3.20
C ILE A 23 10.17 -21.17 -2.54
N ALA A 24 11.30 -21.60 -3.12
CA ALA A 24 12.16 -22.65 -2.54
C ALA A 24 12.67 -22.22 -1.16
N GLU A 25 12.85 -23.17 -0.24
CA GLU A 25 13.24 -22.85 1.14
C GLU A 25 14.63 -22.21 1.20
N GLU A 26 15.54 -22.61 0.33
CA GLU A 26 16.88 -22.01 0.21
C GLU A 26 16.77 -20.53 -0.18
N THR A 27 15.85 -20.19 -1.10
CA THR A 27 15.59 -18.81 -1.51
C THR A 27 14.98 -18.02 -0.36
N LYS A 28 14.00 -18.55 0.37
CA LYS A 28 13.43 -17.90 1.58
C LYS A 28 14.50 -17.63 2.62
N ALA A 29 15.36 -18.62 2.90
CA ALA A 29 16.45 -18.47 3.85
C ALA A 29 17.45 -17.38 3.40
N MET A 30 17.75 -17.30 2.11
CA MET A 30 18.60 -16.27 1.54
C MET A 30 17.97 -14.88 1.71
N LEU A 31 16.68 -14.70 1.36
CA LEU A 31 15.99 -13.42 1.51
C LEU A 31 15.97 -12.94 2.97
N ARG A 32 15.71 -13.85 3.92
CA ARG A 32 15.77 -13.53 5.36
C ARG A 32 17.15 -13.06 5.78
N ARG A 33 18.21 -13.77 5.36
CA ARG A 33 19.60 -13.34 5.65
C ARG A 33 19.92 -11.96 5.11
N MET A 34 19.49 -11.62 3.88
CA MET A 34 19.66 -10.27 3.31
C MET A 34 18.96 -9.19 4.15
N VAL A 35 17.79 -9.50 4.70
CA VAL A 35 17.08 -8.59 5.60
C VAL A 35 17.80 -8.50 6.94
N GLU A 36 18.17 -9.61 7.55
CA GLU A 36 18.83 -9.68 8.87
C GLU A 36 20.22 -9.03 8.85
N SER A 37 21.00 -9.22 7.77
CA SER A 37 22.33 -8.61 7.61
C SER A 37 22.28 -7.08 7.44
N GLY A 38 21.12 -6.52 7.07
CA GLY A 38 20.97 -5.09 6.84
C GLY A 38 21.29 -4.64 5.41
N GLU A 39 21.55 -5.55 4.49
CA GLU A 39 21.77 -5.19 3.08
C GLU A 39 20.60 -4.38 2.48
N VAL A 40 19.36 -4.65 2.95
CA VAL A 40 18.16 -3.93 2.52
C VAL A 40 18.11 -2.47 2.96
N ASP A 41 18.88 -2.07 3.98
CA ASP A 41 18.90 -0.69 4.50
C ASP A 41 19.56 0.28 3.50
N ALA A 42 20.39 -0.24 2.59
CA ALA A 42 21.03 0.54 1.53
C ALA A 42 20.16 0.70 0.27
N LEU A 43 18.92 0.17 0.28
CA LEU A 43 18.03 0.29 -0.88
C LEU A 43 17.58 1.73 -1.11
N VAL A 44 17.74 2.17 -2.34
CA VAL A 44 17.28 3.49 -2.78
C VAL A 44 15.75 3.51 -2.82
N PRO A 45 15.07 4.46 -2.13
CA PRO A 45 13.60 4.49 -2.02
C PRO A 45 12.87 4.42 -3.36
N GLU A 46 13.40 5.05 -4.39
CA GLU A 46 12.80 5.05 -5.74
C GLU A 46 12.78 3.65 -6.36
N ARG A 47 13.81 2.82 -6.09
CA ARG A 47 13.83 1.42 -6.55
C ARG A 47 12.80 0.58 -5.81
N VAL A 48 12.67 0.78 -4.50
CA VAL A 48 11.63 0.14 -3.67
C VAL A 48 10.24 0.51 -4.17
N THR A 49 9.97 1.80 -4.32
CA THR A 49 8.70 2.34 -4.84
C THR A 49 8.36 1.78 -6.22
N ALA A 50 9.34 1.65 -7.11
CA ALA A 50 9.12 1.08 -8.43
C ALA A 50 8.64 -0.39 -8.36
N GLU A 51 9.18 -1.21 -7.46
CA GLU A 51 8.73 -2.60 -7.29
C GLU A 51 7.35 -2.68 -6.61
N ILE A 52 7.07 -1.82 -5.60
CA ILE A 52 5.74 -1.71 -4.99
C ILE A 52 4.68 -1.38 -6.06
N ARG A 53 4.92 -0.35 -6.87
CA ARG A 53 3.99 0.06 -7.93
C ARG A 53 3.74 -1.02 -8.97
N LYS A 54 4.74 -1.84 -9.29
CA LYS A 54 4.57 -3.02 -10.13
C LYS A 54 3.73 -4.09 -9.44
N ALA A 55 3.99 -4.34 -8.14
CA ALA A 55 3.26 -5.32 -7.36
C ALA A 55 1.77 -4.99 -7.23
N LEU A 56 1.42 -3.70 -7.07
CA LEU A 56 0.02 -3.25 -7.03
C LEU A 56 -0.74 -3.51 -8.34
N LYS A 57 -0.03 -3.73 -9.45
CA LYS A 57 -0.64 -4.08 -10.76
C LYS A 57 -0.81 -5.59 -10.97
N GLU A 58 -0.20 -6.41 -10.12
CA GLU A 58 -0.32 -7.87 -10.21
C GLU A 58 -1.73 -8.34 -9.78
N ALA A 59 -2.04 -9.59 -10.09
CA ALA A 59 -3.36 -10.16 -9.82
C ALA A 59 -3.69 -10.27 -8.33
N ASN A 60 -2.68 -10.48 -7.48
CA ASN A 60 -2.84 -10.68 -6.04
C ASN A 60 -1.86 -9.81 -5.26
N PRO A 61 -2.09 -8.49 -5.20
CA PRO A 61 -1.14 -7.56 -4.59
C PRO A 61 -0.94 -7.77 -3.08
N SER A 62 -1.91 -8.32 -2.35
CA SER A 62 -1.78 -8.67 -0.93
C SER A 62 -0.64 -9.65 -0.68
N ILE A 63 -0.44 -10.64 -1.55
CA ILE A 63 0.63 -11.65 -1.46
C ILE A 63 2.02 -10.99 -1.45
N PHE A 64 2.20 -9.89 -2.17
CA PHE A 64 3.47 -9.15 -2.14
C PHE A 64 3.82 -8.68 -0.73
N PHE A 65 2.85 -8.10 -0.02
CA PHE A 65 3.04 -7.62 1.34
C PHE A 65 3.21 -8.77 2.33
N ASP A 66 2.45 -9.86 2.16
CA ASP A 66 2.60 -11.08 2.99
C ASP A 66 4.01 -11.65 2.89
N GLU A 67 4.59 -11.72 1.70
CA GLU A 67 5.96 -12.19 1.50
C GLU A 67 7.01 -11.23 2.10
N LEU A 68 6.77 -9.90 2.02
CA LEU A 68 7.65 -8.91 2.64
C LEU A 68 7.57 -8.94 4.18
N GLU A 69 6.43 -9.26 4.75
CA GLU A 69 6.29 -9.52 6.19
C GLU A 69 6.98 -10.82 6.60
N ALA A 70 6.74 -11.90 5.86
CA ALA A 70 7.30 -13.22 6.16
C ALA A 70 8.84 -13.28 6.11
N ASN A 71 9.48 -12.45 5.29
CA ASN A 71 10.94 -12.34 5.22
C ASN A 71 11.52 -11.26 6.14
N GLY A 72 10.68 -10.49 6.87
CA GLY A 72 11.09 -9.48 7.84
C GLY A 72 11.35 -8.09 7.26
N PHE A 73 11.20 -7.88 5.94
CA PHE A 73 11.47 -6.60 5.29
C PHE A 73 10.63 -5.45 5.84
N ILE A 74 9.32 -5.65 6.00
CA ILE A 74 8.42 -4.63 6.56
C ILE A 74 8.84 -4.25 7.98
N ALA A 75 9.07 -5.23 8.85
CA ALA A 75 9.46 -4.98 10.24
C ALA A 75 10.79 -4.21 10.36
N ARG A 76 11.70 -4.37 9.40
CA ARG A 76 13.02 -3.71 9.41
C ARG A 76 12.98 -2.32 8.78
N VAL A 77 12.40 -2.18 7.59
CA VAL A 77 12.55 -0.97 6.76
C VAL A 77 11.37 -0.02 6.91
N TYR A 78 10.15 -0.54 7.08
CA TYR A 78 8.91 0.22 7.17
C TYR A 78 7.98 -0.35 8.27
N PRO A 79 8.40 -0.36 9.55
CA PRO A 79 7.67 -1.05 10.63
C PRO A 79 6.24 -0.53 10.84
N GLU A 80 5.96 0.71 10.46
CA GLU A 80 4.63 1.30 10.49
C GLU A 80 3.70 0.74 9.39
N TRP A 81 4.24 0.12 8.33
CA TRP A 81 3.46 -0.41 7.20
C TRP A 81 3.04 -1.87 7.38
N LYS A 82 2.79 -2.28 8.58
CA LYS A 82 2.32 -3.62 8.88
C LYS A 82 0.93 -3.85 8.30
N GLN A 83 0.75 -4.95 7.57
CA GLN A 83 -0.55 -5.35 7.07
C GLN A 83 -1.43 -5.91 8.18
N THR A 84 -2.71 -5.57 8.14
CA THR A 84 -3.75 -6.13 8.99
C THR A 84 -4.74 -6.92 8.13
N ASP A 85 -5.63 -7.69 8.76
CA ASP A 85 -6.69 -8.39 8.03
C ASP A 85 -7.59 -7.41 7.25
N PHE A 86 -7.75 -6.18 7.78
CA PHE A 86 -8.48 -5.13 7.09
C PHE A 86 -7.79 -4.69 5.80
N SER A 87 -6.53 -4.24 5.85
CA SER A 87 -5.81 -3.77 4.67
C SER A 87 -5.58 -4.89 3.64
N ARG A 88 -5.26 -6.10 4.11
CA ARG A 88 -5.13 -7.29 3.26
C ARG A 88 -6.44 -7.64 2.56
N GLY A 89 -7.53 -7.78 3.32
CA GLY A 89 -8.85 -8.09 2.76
C GLY A 89 -9.36 -6.98 1.84
N LEU A 90 -9.02 -5.72 2.10
CA LEU A 90 -9.34 -4.62 1.19
C LEU A 90 -8.57 -4.77 -0.13
N LEU A 91 -7.24 -5.00 -0.09
CA LEU A 91 -6.43 -5.24 -1.29
C LEU A 91 -6.96 -6.40 -2.15
N ASP A 92 -7.39 -7.49 -1.53
CA ASP A 92 -7.92 -8.67 -2.22
C ASP A 92 -9.25 -8.34 -2.96
N ARG A 93 -10.10 -7.49 -2.35
CA ARG A 93 -11.32 -7.00 -3.01
C ARG A 93 -11.04 -6.07 -4.20
N LEU A 94 -9.87 -5.42 -4.23
CA LEU A 94 -9.48 -4.48 -5.28
C LEU A 94 -8.70 -5.13 -6.44
N ALA A 95 -8.68 -6.45 -6.56
CA ALA A 95 -7.81 -7.17 -7.52
C ALA A 95 -8.03 -6.73 -8.98
N SER A 96 -9.27 -6.41 -9.40
CA SER A 96 -9.56 -5.96 -10.76
C SER A 96 -10.37 -4.67 -10.80
N GLY A 97 -10.14 -3.82 -11.80
CA GLY A 97 -10.93 -2.62 -12.05
C GLY A 97 -10.63 -1.40 -11.17
N PHE A 98 -9.72 -1.51 -10.20
CA PHE A 98 -9.30 -0.40 -9.36
C PHE A 98 -7.95 0.18 -9.81
N THR A 99 -7.78 1.48 -9.61
CA THR A 99 -6.58 2.21 -10.01
C THR A 99 -5.39 1.93 -9.09
N GLU A 100 -4.20 2.32 -9.50
CA GLU A 100 -2.99 2.22 -8.69
C GLU A 100 -3.12 3.03 -7.39
N GLU A 101 -3.76 4.21 -7.46
CA GLU A 101 -4.00 5.07 -6.30
C GLU A 101 -4.89 4.40 -5.26
N GLU A 102 -5.96 3.74 -5.69
CA GLU A 102 -6.89 3.03 -4.81
C GLU A 102 -6.22 1.83 -4.15
N LYS A 103 -5.47 1.04 -4.91
CA LYS A 103 -4.74 -0.11 -4.37
C LYS A 103 -3.62 0.31 -3.40
N PHE A 104 -2.91 1.39 -3.73
CA PHE A 104 -1.90 1.93 -2.81
C PHE A 104 -2.54 2.45 -1.52
N ALA A 105 -3.62 3.23 -1.61
CA ALA A 105 -4.36 3.70 -0.44
C ALA A 105 -4.87 2.54 0.43
N ALA A 106 -5.37 1.45 -0.18
CA ALA A 106 -5.77 0.24 0.54
C ALA A 106 -4.60 -0.42 1.28
N SER A 107 -3.40 -0.46 0.69
CA SER A 107 -2.22 -1.06 1.31
C SER A 107 -1.75 -0.33 2.57
N VAL A 108 -2.02 0.98 2.67
CA VAL A 108 -1.67 1.81 3.83
C VAL A 108 -2.87 2.11 4.74
N ALA A 109 -4.03 1.49 4.50
CA ALA A 109 -5.28 1.77 5.20
C ALA A 109 -5.22 1.52 6.72
N SER A 110 -4.32 0.64 7.16
CA SER A 110 -4.11 0.29 8.57
C SER A 110 -2.93 1.02 9.22
N VAL A 111 -2.25 1.88 8.46
CA VAL A 111 -1.15 2.69 9.01
C VAL A 111 -1.74 3.77 9.90
N ASP A 112 -1.12 3.98 11.07
CA ASP A 112 -1.46 5.06 11.96
C ASP A 112 -1.37 6.40 11.20
N PRO A 113 -2.44 7.20 11.18
CA PRO A 113 -2.47 8.47 10.44
C PRO A 113 -1.33 9.44 10.79
N ASP A 114 -0.88 9.43 12.05
CA ASP A 114 0.21 10.30 12.50
C ASP A 114 1.58 9.83 11.94
N LYS A 115 1.68 8.57 11.54
CA LYS A 115 2.88 7.96 10.92
C LYS A 115 2.79 7.89 9.39
N LEU A 116 1.58 8.02 8.84
CA LEU A 116 1.35 7.85 7.40
C LEU A 116 2.19 8.82 6.57
N LEU A 117 2.25 10.09 6.97
CA LEU A 117 3.01 11.10 6.22
C LEU A 117 4.50 10.72 6.14
N ASN A 118 5.11 10.32 7.25
CA ASN A 118 6.52 9.92 7.32
C ASN A 118 6.78 8.69 6.42
N LEU A 119 5.88 7.71 6.42
CA LEU A 119 5.96 6.54 5.53
C LEU A 119 5.92 6.97 4.05
N LEU A 120 4.96 7.82 3.67
CA LEU A 120 4.79 8.28 2.30
C LEU A 120 6.02 9.07 1.79
N GLU A 121 6.61 9.89 2.66
CA GLU A 121 7.84 10.64 2.36
C GLU A 121 9.05 9.71 2.24
N SER A 122 9.21 8.75 3.14
CA SER A 122 10.31 7.77 3.10
C SER A 122 10.26 6.89 1.84
N LEU A 123 9.07 6.56 1.37
CA LEU A 123 8.87 5.83 0.13
C LEU A 123 9.09 6.68 -1.13
N ARG A 124 9.13 8.01 -1.02
CA ARG A 124 9.15 8.93 -2.17
C ARG A 124 8.08 8.61 -3.21
N MET A 125 6.88 8.31 -2.73
CA MET A 125 5.75 8.01 -3.63
C MET A 125 5.36 9.20 -4.50
N PRO A 126 4.90 8.98 -5.74
CA PRO A 126 4.35 10.04 -6.57
C PRO A 126 3.23 10.79 -5.85
N LYS A 127 3.24 12.12 -5.98
CA LYS A 127 2.29 13.04 -5.31
C LYS A 127 0.83 12.59 -5.41
N LYS A 128 0.42 12.08 -6.57
CA LYS A 128 -0.96 11.62 -6.81
C LYS A 128 -1.34 10.47 -5.88
N LEU A 129 -0.44 9.50 -5.66
CA LEU A 129 -0.66 8.37 -4.75
C LEU A 129 -0.67 8.85 -3.30
N THR A 130 0.27 9.72 -2.94
CA THR A 130 0.38 10.30 -1.59
C THR A 130 -0.89 11.07 -1.20
N GLU A 131 -1.33 12.00 -2.04
CA GLU A 131 -2.53 12.80 -1.79
C GLU A 131 -3.79 11.93 -1.69
N PHE A 132 -3.89 10.87 -2.50
CA PHE A 132 -5.06 9.99 -2.47
C PHE A 132 -5.05 9.10 -1.22
N ALA A 133 -3.90 8.57 -0.82
CA ALA A 133 -3.75 7.77 0.39
C ALA A 133 -4.09 8.56 1.65
N GLN A 134 -3.62 9.81 1.75
CA GLN A 134 -3.98 10.72 2.84
C GLN A 134 -5.48 11.00 2.88
N LEU A 135 -6.07 11.35 1.73
CA LEU A 135 -7.50 11.61 1.60
C LEU A 135 -8.35 10.40 2.04
N PHE A 136 -7.92 9.19 1.67
CA PHE A 136 -8.60 7.95 2.07
C PHE A 136 -8.46 7.70 3.58
N SER A 137 -7.25 7.79 4.13
CA SER A 137 -7.00 7.61 5.58
C SER A 137 -7.81 8.59 6.44
N GLU A 138 -7.86 9.87 6.06
CA GLU A 138 -8.70 10.88 6.71
C GLU A 138 -10.19 10.52 6.61
N SER A 139 -10.63 10.00 5.47
CA SER A 139 -12.04 9.69 5.23
C SER A 139 -12.50 8.46 5.99
N LEU A 140 -11.62 7.49 6.24
CA LEU A 140 -11.90 6.35 7.12
C LEU A 140 -12.14 6.79 8.58
N ARG A 141 -11.44 7.83 9.04
CA ARG A 141 -11.61 8.37 10.42
C ARG A 141 -12.85 9.24 10.56
N ASP A 142 -13.07 10.12 9.58
CA ASP A 142 -14.11 11.16 9.68
C ASP A 142 -15.54 10.58 9.62
N GLY A 143 -15.71 9.35 9.14
CA GLY A 143 -17.01 8.70 8.97
C GLY A 143 -17.93 9.51 8.08
N PHE A 144 -18.06 9.13 6.80
CA PHE A 144 -19.03 9.76 5.88
C PHE A 144 -20.48 9.62 6.35
N GLU A 145 -20.74 8.69 7.27
CA GLU A 145 -22.06 8.29 7.76
C GLU A 145 -22.75 9.37 8.61
N ASN A 146 -21.99 10.35 9.11
CA ASN A 146 -22.53 11.40 9.99
C ASN A 146 -23.07 12.64 9.24
N ALA A 147 -23.10 12.61 7.91
CA ALA A 147 -23.66 13.70 7.11
C ALA A 147 -25.19 13.57 7.01
N ALA A 148 -25.91 13.94 8.06
CA ALA A 148 -27.36 13.73 8.18
C ALA A 148 -28.22 14.83 7.53
N ASP A 149 -27.63 15.97 7.16
CA ASP A 149 -28.34 17.10 6.55
C ASP A 149 -27.55 17.72 5.37
N GLY A 150 -28.23 18.56 4.57
CA GLY A 150 -27.62 19.17 3.39
C GLY A 150 -26.41 20.06 3.68
N LYS A 151 -26.29 20.65 4.87
CA LYS A 151 -25.15 21.48 5.26
C LYS A 151 -23.93 20.62 5.58
N SER A 152 -24.12 19.53 6.31
CA SER A 152 -23.04 18.57 6.61
C SER A 152 -22.55 17.87 5.36
N VAL A 153 -23.43 17.47 4.44
CA VAL A 153 -23.06 16.93 3.12
C VAL A 153 -22.23 17.95 2.34
N LEU A 154 -22.66 19.21 2.23
CA LEU A 154 -21.93 20.24 1.52
C LEU A 154 -20.54 20.51 2.15
N SER A 155 -20.45 20.48 3.48
CA SER A 155 -19.19 20.61 4.20
C SER A 155 -18.21 19.49 3.84
N VAL A 156 -18.68 18.23 3.79
CA VAL A 156 -17.87 17.08 3.37
C VAL A 156 -17.39 17.25 1.92
N LEU A 157 -18.28 17.59 1.00
CA LEU A 157 -17.96 17.79 -0.42
C LEU A 157 -16.87 18.87 -0.60
N ARG A 158 -16.95 19.96 0.17
CA ARG A 158 -15.95 21.03 0.13
C ARG A 158 -14.61 20.58 0.72
N ARG A 159 -14.60 19.94 1.89
CA ARG A 159 -13.36 19.43 2.54
C ARG A 159 -12.62 18.43 1.67
N LYS A 160 -13.35 17.55 0.99
CA LYS A 160 -12.76 16.51 0.13
C LYS A 160 -12.55 16.98 -1.32
N ASP A 161 -12.71 18.29 -1.59
CA ASP A 161 -12.51 18.92 -2.91
C ASP A 161 -13.33 18.24 -4.03
N ALA A 162 -14.52 17.74 -3.68
CA ALA A 162 -15.36 16.93 -4.56
C ALA A 162 -15.84 17.71 -5.80
N LEU A 163 -16.12 19.01 -5.63
CA LEU A 163 -16.62 19.85 -6.72
C LEU A 163 -15.54 20.21 -7.74
N ARG A 164 -14.28 20.33 -7.30
CA ARG A 164 -13.15 20.65 -8.19
C ARG A 164 -12.52 19.41 -8.81
N ARG A 165 -12.60 18.27 -8.10
CA ARG A 165 -11.99 16.99 -8.52
C ARG A 165 -13.01 15.85 -8.41
N PRO A 166 -14.10 15.89 -9.19
CA PRO A 166 -15.21 14.92 -9.06
C PRO A 166 -14.79 13.48 -9.33
N GLU A 167 -13.87 13.26 -10.28
CA GLU A 167 -13.35 11.92 -10.57
C GLU A 167 -12.58 11.32 -9.38
N ARG A 168 -11.72 12.13 -8.74
CA ARG A 168 -11.00 11.72 -7.53
C ARG A 168 -11.95 11.43 -6.37
N PHE A 169 -13.01 12.21 -6.24
CA PHE A 169 -14.03 11.97 -5.23
C PHE A 169 -14.85 10.71 -5.52
N ALA A 170 -15.18 10.43 -6.77
CA ALA A 170 -15.84 9.18 -7.17
C ALA A 170 -14.95 7.95 -6.87
N GLN A 171 -13.64 8.03 -7.14
CA GLN A 171 -12.68 6.99 -6.75
C GLN A 171 -12.67 6.78 -5.23
N LEU A 172 -12.65 7.86 -4.44
CA LEU A 172 -12.70 7.80 -2.98
C LEU A 172 -13.94 7.07 -2.48
N LEU A 173 -15.12 7.44 -2.99
CA LEU A 173 -16.39 6.80 -2.61
C LEU A 173 -16.41 5.31 -2.97
N ARG A 174 -15.88 4.96 -4.15
CA ARG A 174 -15.76 3.57 -4.58
C ARG A 174 -14.88 2.77 -3.65
N LEU A 175 -13.74 3.33 -3.25
CA LEU A 175 -12.82 2.67 -2.31
C LEU A 175 -13.41 2.55 -0.90
N LEU A 176 -14.07 3.59 -0.40
CA LEU A 176 -14.76 3.55 0.90
C LEU A 176 -15.89 2.52 0.94
N LYS A 177 -16.61 2.35 -0.19
CA LYS A 177 -17.63 1.31 -0.30
C LYS A 177 -17.06 -0.10 -0.30
N ALA A 178 -15.81 -0.27 -0.73
CA ALA A 178 -15.11 -1.56 -0.70
C ALA A 178 -14.45 -1.84 0.66
N ALA A 179 -14.19 -0.81 1.46
CA ALA A 179 -13.61 -0.93 2.80
C ALA A 179 -14.62 -1.42 3.83
#